data_28339e344af0e2161925e3f9ac3685d4
#
_entry.id   28339e344af0e2161925e3f9ac3685d4
#
_cell.length_a   1.000
_cell.length_b   1.000
_cell.length_c   1.000
_cell.angle_alpha   90.00
_cell.angle_beta   90.00
_cell.angle_gamma   90.00
#
_symmetry.space_group_name_H-M   'P 1'
#
loop_
_entity.id
_entity.type
_entity.pdbx_description
1 polymer ?
#
loop_
_entity_poly.entity_id
_entity_poly.type
_entity_poly.pdbx_seq_one_letter_code
_entity_poly.pdbx_strand_id
1 'polypeptide(L)'
;MGRLQDRVAVVTGAGEGIGAAIARRFSVEGARVVIAEIDETLGRATAETLAAESGNETRFVPTDVGRKADNEAMIAAAVEAWGRLDVLVNNAWGGGKISRAELKTDALIDDGLAVGFRGPLWAMQAAFPIMKEQGYGRVVNICSLNGVNAHMGTLEYNSAKEALRAATRTAAREWAATGIVCNVICPAAKSAAFHRVMAEHPELIAAADAANPTGRIGDPYDDISPVALFLASDDCRYVTGNTLFVDGGSHINGSAWAPDLPDEP
;
A
#
# COMPACT_ATOMS: atom_id res chain seq x y z
N MET A 1 4.55 -0.93 25.17
CA MET A 1 5.19 -1.80 24.18
C MET A 1 4.47 -1.59 22.86
N GLY A 2 5.18 -1.27 21.77
CA GLY A 2 4.55 -1.05 20.48
C GLY A 2 3.92 -2.33 19.91
N ARG A 3 2.91 -2.18 19.05
CA ARG A 3 2.17 -3.31 18.46
C ARG A 3 3.00 -4.15 17.48
N LEU A 4 4.13 -3.61 17.00
CA LEU A 4 5.09 -4.28 16.13
C LEU A 4 6.47 -4.43 16.78
N GLN A 5 6.52 -4.47 18.10
CA GLN A 5 7.79 -4.60 18.83
C GLN A 5 8.61 -5.80 18.33
N ASP A 6 9.86 -5.54 17.94
CA ASP A 6 10.82 -6.53 17.40
C ASP A 6 10.42 -7.21 16.07
N ARG A 7 9.36 -6.73 15.40
CA ARG A 7 8.96 -7.17 14.07
C ARG A 7 9.84 -6.53 12.99
N VAL A 8 9.98 -7.21 11.87
CA VAL A 8 10.69 -6.72 10.69
C VAL A 8 9.70 -6.51 9.56
N ALA A 9 9.68 -5.30 9.01
CA ALA A 9 8.78 -4.93 7.93
C ALA A 9 9.55 -4.46 6.69
N VAL A 10 9.05 -4.79 5.51
CA VAL A 10 9.45 -4.21 4.22
C VAL A 10 8.28 -3.42 3.69
N VAL A 11 8.52 -2.14 3.33
CA VAL A 11 7.49 -1.26 2.74
C VAL A 11 8.02 -0.73 1.41
N THR A 12 7.31 -1.00 0.31
CA THR A 12 7.68 -0.52 -1.02
C THR A 12 7.07 0.84 -1.33
N GLY A 13 7.80 1.69 -2.08
CA GLY A 13 7.39 3.07 -2.34
C GLY A 13 7.29 3.87 -1.03
N ALA A 14 8.26 3.66 -0.14
CA ALA A 14 8.23 4.21 1.21
C ALA A 14 9.02 5.54 1.35
N GLY A 15 9.44 6.15 0.25
CA GLY A 15 10.10 7.46 0.25
C GLY A 15 9.14 8.62 0.51
N GLU A 16 7.85 8.48 0.17
CA GLU A 16 6.84 9.54 0.36
C GLU A 16 5.42 8.97 0.53
N GLY A 17 4.47 9.84 0.82
CA GLY A 17 3.04 9.55 0.77
C GLY A 17 2.58 8.44 1.71
N ILE A 18 1.71 7.54 1.21
CA ILE A 18 1.13 6.44 2.00
C ILE A 18 2.21 5.48 2.49
N GLY A 19 3.19 5.14 1.63
CA GLY A 19 4.27 4.22 2.00
C GLY A 19 5.12 4.75 3.13
N ALA A 20 5.55 6.02 3.07
CA ALA A 20 6.31 6.68 4.13
C ALA A 20 5.49 6.78 5.44
N ALA A 21 4.21 7.10 5.34
CA ALA A 21 3.31 7.16 6.50
C ALA A 21 3.15 5.79 7.19
N ILE A 22 3.01 4.71 6.42
CA ILE A 22 2.95 3.34 6.95
C ILE A 22 4.29 2.96 7.59
N ALA A 23 5.41 3.21 6.90
CA ALA A 23 6.75 2.92 7.42
C ALA A 23 7.02 3.66 8.74
N ARG A 24 6.64 4.95 8.82
CA ARG A 24 6.74 5.75 10.04
C ARG A 24 5.92 5.16 11.17
N ARG A 25 4.65 4.82 10.93
CA ARG A 25 3.79 4.19 11.93
C ARG A 25 4.39 2.89 12.44
N PHE A 26 4.90 2.03 11.55
CA PHE A 26 5.49 0.76 11.94
C PHE A 26 6.76 0.96 12.78
N SER A 27 7.61 1.92 12.40
CA SER A 27 8.82 2.25 13.15
C SER A 27 8.49 2.76 14.55
N VAL A 28 7.52 3.68 14.70
CA VAL A 28 7.06 4.19 16.01
C VAL A 28 6.47 3.07 16.88
N GLU A 29 5.85 2.07 16.25
CA GLU A 29 5.29 0.90 16.94
C GLU A 29 6.30 -0.23 17.21
N GLY A 30 7.60 0.05 17.06
CA GLY A 30 8.69 -0.84 17.46
C GLY A 30 9.22 -1.77 16.36
N ALA A 31 8.78 -1.61 15.12
CA ALA A 31 9.31 -2.40 14.01
C ALA A 31 10.67 -1.88 13.52
N ARG A 32 11.52 -2.81 13.05
CA ARG A 32 12.63 -2.52 12.16
C ARG A 32 12.10 -2.48 10.73
N VAL A 33 12.46 -1.45 9.96
CA VAL A 33 11.79 -1.22 8.67
C VAL A 33 12.80 -1.10 7.52
N VAL A 34 12.59 -1.87 6.46
CA VAL A 34 13.22 -1.63 5.16
C VAL A 34 12.36 -0.64 4.38
N ILE A 35 12.98 0.47 4.00
CA ILE A 35 12.46 1.49 3.09
C ILE A 35 12.89 1.08 1.69
N ALA A 36 12.00 0.42 0.95
CA ALA A 36 12.26 -0.01 -0.44
C ALA A 36 11.71 1.07 -1.39
N GLU A 37 12.63 1.80 -2.04
CA GLU A 37 12.28 2.99 -2.84
C GLU A 37 13.19 3.07 -4.08
N ILE A 38 12.62 3.53 -5.18
CA ILE A 38 13.35 3.74 -6.44
C ILE A 38 14.14 5.08 -6.42
N ASP A 39 13.59 6.09 -5.77
CA ASP A 39 14.28 7.36 -5.55
C ASP A 39 15.22 7.25 -4.34
N GLU A 40 16.52 7.17 -4.61
CA GLU A 40 17.53 7.03 -3.57
C GLU A 40 17.55 8.19 -2.59
N THR A 41 17.29 9.40 -3.05
CA THR A 41 17.31 10.59 -2.20
C THR A 41 16.16 10.56 -1.19
N LEU A 42 14.94 10.29 -1.67
CA LEU A 42 13.76 10.18 -0.81
C LEU A 42 13.86 8.96 0.12
N GLY A 43 14.32 7.82 -0.39
CA GLY A 43 14.44 6.60 0.39
C GLY A 43 15.45 6.73 1.55
N ARG A 44 16.63 7.32 1.31
CA ARG A 44 17.64 7.57 2.35
C ARG A 44 17.14 8.57 3.38
N ALA A 45 16.60 9.71 2.93
CA ALA A 45 16.09 10.74 3.83
C ALA A 45 14.98 10.19 4.74
N THR A 46 14.06 9.38 4.20
CA THR A 46 13.00 8.73 4.99
C THR A 46 13.61 7.75 6.01
N ALA A 47 14.54 6.89 5.59
CA ALA A 47 15.16 5.94 6.52
C ALA A 47 15.87 6.66 7.69
N GLU A 48 16.64 7.71 7.42
CA GLU A 48 17.35 8.49 8.44
C GLU A 48 16.36 9.21 9.38
N THR A 49 15.30 9.82 8.82
CA THR A 49 14.27 10.50 9.61
C THR A 49 13.58 9.53 10.57
N LEU A 50 13.17 8.36 10.08
CA LEU A 50 12.46 7.39 10.90
C LEU A 50 13.35 6.79 12.00
N ALA A 51 14.62 6.53 11.71
CA ALA A 51 15.57 6.07 12.71
C ALA A 51 15.75 7.12 13.82
N ALA A 52 15.84 8.39 13.47
CA ALA A 52 15.99 9.48 14.42
C ALA A 52 14.73 9.69 15.28
N GLU A 53 13.53 9.59 14.68
CA GLU A 53 12.25 9.80 15.37
C GLU A 53 11.90 8.66 16.34
N SER A 54 12.10 7.41 15.93
CA SER A 54 11.63 6.23 16.67
C SER A 54 12.71 5.59 17.55
N GLY A 55 13.99 5.82 17.24
CA GLY A 55 15.10 5.09 17.82
C GLY A 55 15.24 3.63 17.34
N ASN A 56 14.38 3.17 16.41
CA ASN A 56 14.41 1.83 15.84
C ASN A 56 15.25 1.79 14.56
N GLU A 57 15.79 0.63 14.25
CA GLU A 57 16.60 0.44 13.05
C GLU A 57 15.74 0.55 11.79
N THR A 58 16.18 1.38 10.85
CA THR A 58 15.63 1.48 9.50
C THR A 58 16.75 1.29 8.47
N ARG A 59 16.41 0.73 7.32
CA ARG A 59 17.38 0.50 6.24
C ARG A 59 16.76 0.89 4.91
N PHE A 60 17.44 1.76 4.16
CA PHE A 60 17.09 2.02 2.77
C PHE A 60 17.65 0.92 1.86
N VAL A 61 16.82 0.47 0.90
CA VAL A 61 17.22 -0.45 -0.18
C VAL A 61 16.70 0.12 -1.50
N PRO A 62 17.59 0.46 -2.45
CA PRO A 62 17.17 0.92 -3.78
C PRO A 62 16.39 -0.19 -4.47
N THR A 63 15.16 0.10 -4.88
CA THR A 63 14.24 -0.94 -5.36
C THR A 63 13.36 -0.40 -6.49
N ASP A 64 13.55 -0.94 -7.68
CA ASP A 64 12.57 -0.85 -8.77
C ASP A 64 11.68 -2.10 -8.69
N VAL A 65 10.45 -1.94 -8.21
CA VAL A 65 9.52 -3.07 -8.07
C VAL A 65 9.11 -3.69 -9.41
N GLY A 66 9.32 -3.00 -10.53
CA GLY A 66 9.16 -3.56 -11.88
C GLY A 66 10.21 -4.63 -12.23
N ARG A 67 11.24 -4.80 -11.39
CA ARG A 67 12.34 -5.77 -11.60
C ARG A 67 12.30 -6.87 -10.55
N LYS A 68 12.24 -8.13 -11.01
CA LYS A 68 12.16 -9.27 -10.09
C LYS A 68 13.36 -9.34 -9.12
N ALA A 69 14.57 -9.11 -9.64
CA ALA A 69 15.80 -9.16 -8.83
C ALA A 69 15.79 -8.15 -7.68
N ASP A 70 15.23 -6.94 -7.89
CA ASP A 70 15.17 -5.92 -6.85
C ASP A 70 14.14 -6.30 -5.77
N ASN A 71 13.02 -6.93 -6.16
CA ASN A 71 12.05 -7.47 -5.20
C ASN A 71 12.66 -8.59 -4.33
N GLU A 72 13.46 -9.47 -4.91
CA GLU A 72 14.19 -10.51 -4.18
C GLU A 72 15.26 -9.88 -3.25
N ALA A 73 15.98 -8.86 -3.74
CA ALA A 73 17.03 -8.18 -2.99
C ALA A 73 16.50 -7.43 -1.75
N MET A 74 15.37 -6.71 -1.84
CA MET A 74 14.80 -6.01 -0.68
C MET A 74 14.35 -6.97 0.42
N ILE A 75 13.83 -8.15 0.05
CA ILE A 75 13.47 -9.20 1.01
C ILE A 75 14.73 -9.81 1.65
N ALA A 76 15.76 -10.14 0.84
CA ALA A 76 17.03 -10.65 1.32
C ALA A 76 17.69 -9.66 2.29
N ALA A 77 17.68 -8.37 2.00
CA ALA A 77 18.26 -7.33 2.86
C ALA A 77 17.63 -7.28 4.26
N ALA A 78 16.33 -7.54 4.39
CA ALA A 78 15.66 -7.64 5.68
C ALA A 78 16.14 -8.87 6.48
N VAL A 79 16.26 -10.02 5.80
CA VAL A 79 16.71 -11.27 6.42
C VAL A 79 18.19 -11.21 6.80
N GLU A 80 19.05 -10.66 5.94
CA GLU A 80 20.47 -10.47 6.22
C GLU A 80 20.69 -9.54 7.41
N ALA A 81 19.90 -8.48 7.54
CA ALA A 81 20.04 -7.53 8.63
C ALA A 81 19.54 -8.07 9.96
N TRP A 82 18.41 -8.77 9.97
CA TRP A 82 17.67 -9.06 11.21
C TRP A 82 17.19 -10.51 11.35
N GLY A 83 17.54 -11.40 10.41
CA GLY A 83 17.25 -12.83 10.46
C GLY A 83 15.80 -13.24 10.25
N ARG A 84 14.91 -12.28 9.89
CA ARG A 84 13.46 -12.52 9.76
C ARG A 84 12.78 -11.52 8.85
N LEU A 85 11.54 -11.85 8.44
CA LEU A 85 10.61 -10.94 7.80
C LEU A 85 9.19 -11.23 8.30
N ASP A 86 8.56 -10.27 8.95
CA ASP A 86 7.22 -10.43 9.54
C ASP A 86 6.13 -9.78 8.71
N VAL A 87 6.42 -8.62 8.12
CA VAL A 87 5.43 -7.79 7.41
C VAL A 87 5.97 -7.38 6.04
N LEU A 88 5.15 -7.58 5.01
CA LEU A 88 5.38 -7.05 3.66
C LEU A 88 4.24 -6.12 3.28
N VAL A 89 4.56 -4.86 2.96
CA VAL A 89 3.62 -3.88 2.42
C VAL A 89 3.98 -3.56 0.98
N ASN A 90 3.16 -4.02 0.05
CA ASN A 90 3.27 -3.68 -1.37
C ASN A 90 2.44 -2.42 -1.63
N ASN A 91 3.12 -1.25 -1.61
CA ASN A 91 2.50 0.05 -1.79
C ASN A 91 2.97 0.75 -3.07
N ALA A 92 4.19 0.48 -3.55
CA ALA A 92 4.77 1.20 -4.68
C ALA A 92 3.83 1.25 -5.89
N TRP A 93 3.79 2.43 -6.49
CA TRP A 93 3.18 2.69 -7.78
C TRP A 93 3.91 3.83 -8.47
N GLY A 94 4.12 3.71 -9.77
CA GLY A 94 4.71 4.76 -10.61
C GLY A 94 4.31 4.57 -12.06
N GLY A 95 4.36 5.64 -12.83
CA GLY A 95 3.98 5.63 -14.24
C GLY A 95 2.47 5.74 -14.45
N GLY A 96 2.03 5.28 -15.63
CA GLY A 96 0.67 5.44 -16.10
C GLY A 96 0.45 6.77 -16.84
N LYS A 97 -0.55 6.80 -17.69
CA LYS A 97 -0.95 7.98 -18.45
C LYS A 97 -2.47 8.03 -18.55
N ILE A 98 -3.06 9.15 -18.16
CA ILE A 98 -4.50 9.34 -18.33
C ILE A 98 -4.81 9.43 -19.82
N SER A 99 -5.53 8.44 -20.33
CA SER A 99 -6.00 8.39 -21.72
C SER A 99 -7.14 7.38 -21.87
N ARG A 100 -7.89 7.50 -22.96
CA ARG A 100 -9.01 6.57 -23.26
C ARG A 100 -8.48 5.15 -23.47
N ALA A 101 -9.31 4.15 -23.18
CA ALA A 101 -8.95 2.73 -23.22
C ALA A 101 -8.40 2.30 -24.59
N GLU A 102 -9.01 2.74 -25.68
CA GLU A 102 -8.61 2.44 -27.05
C GLU A 102 -7.29 3.10 -27.50
N LEU A 103 -6.76 4.03 -26.68
CA LEU A 103 -5.48 4.71 -26.94
C LEU A 103 -4.34 4.20 -26.05
N LYS A 104 -4.59 3.20 -25.23
CA LYS A 104 -3.53 2.59 -24.39
C LYS A 104 -2.62 1.74 -25.25
N THR A 105 -1.32 1.96 -25.14
CA THR A 105 -0.33 1.13 -25.82
C THR A 105 0.02 -0.11 -24.98
N ASP A 106 0.49 -1.17 -25.65
CA ASP A 106 0.95 -2.38 -24.98
C ASP A 106 2.03 -2.07 -23.94
N ALA A 107 2.96 -1.16 -24.26
CA ALA A 107 4.01 -0.75 -23.34
C ALA A 107 3.45 -0.14 -22.03
N LEU A 108 2.43 0.73 -22.10
CA LEU A 108 1.79 1.28 -20.91
C LEU A 108 1.08 0.21 -20.07
N ILE A 109 0.47 -0.77 -20.73
CA ILE A 109 -0.19 -1.90 -20.06
C ILE A 109 0.87 -2.79 -19.39
N ASP A 110 1.95 -3.14 -20.10
CA ASP A 110 3.03 -3.97 -19.58
C ASP A 110 3.74 -3.33 -18.39
N ASP A 111 4.05 -2.03 -18.47
CA ASP A 111 4.65 -1.27 -17.37
C ASP A 111 3.73 -1.23 -16.16
N GLY A 112 2.44 -0.93 -16.37
CA GLY A 112 1.44 -0.93 -15.29
C GLY A 112 1.32 -2.29 -14.59
N LEU A 113 1.29 -3.38 -15.37
CA LEU A 113 1.25 -4.74 -14.84
C LEU A 113 2.59 -5.14 -14.18
N ALA A 114 3.73 -4.68 -14.71
CA ALA A 114 5.03 -4.96 -14.09
C ALA A 114 5.11 -4.37 -12.68
N VAL A 115 4.79 -3.08 -12.52
CA VAL A 115 4.86 -2.37 -11.26
C VAL A 115 3.72 -2.74 -10.32
N GLY A 116 2.47 -2.74 -10.82
CA GLY A 116 1.29 -2.84 -9.95
C GLY A 116 0.83 -4.25 -9.63
N PHE A 117 1.32 -5.26 -10.36
CA PHE A 117 0.93 -6.67 -10.15
C PHE A 117 2.13 -7.61 -10.03
N ARG A 118 3.02 -7.66 -11.04
CA ARG A 118 4.13 -8.64 -11.04
C ARG A 118 5.11 -8.35 -9.91
N GLY A 119 5.45 -7.08 -9.66
CA GLY A 119 6.34 -6.67 -8.57
C GLY A 119 5.83 -7.14 -7.21
N PRO A 120 4.61 -6.76 -6.78
CA PRO A 120 4.00 -7.30 -5.57
C PRO A 120 3.97 -8.82 -5.50
N LEU A 121 3.69 -9.51 -6.62
CA LEU A 121 3.67 -10.97 -6.66
C LEU A 121 5.06 -11.55 -6.43
N TRP A 122 6.11 -11.02 -7.05
CA TRP A 122 7.49 -11.45 -6.82
C TRP A 122 7.95 -11.22 -5.38
N ALA A 123 7.61 -10.06 -4.81
CA ALA A 123 7.88 -9.77 -3.41
C ALA A 123 7.18 -10.79 -2.47
N MET A 124 5.91 -11.09 -2.72
CA MET A 124 5.14 -12.09 -1.97
C MET A 124 5.75 -13.49 -2.10
N GLN A 125 6.18 -13.88 -3.32
CA GLN A 125 6.83 -15.16 -3.57
C GLN A 125 8.19 -15.28 -2.85
N ALA A 126 8.98 -14.20 -2.82
CA ALA A 126 10.25 -14.16 -2.10
C ALA A 126 10.06 -14.19 -0.57
N ALA A 127 9.03 -13.52 -0.06
CA ALA A 127 8.70 -13.47 1.37
C ALA A 127 8.11 -14.80 1.90
N PHE A 128 7.37 -15.53 1.07
CA PHE A 128 6.61 -16.73 1.47
C PHE A 128 7.44 -17.80 2.19
N PRO A 129 8.60 -18.27 1.67
CA PRO A 129 9.37 -19.35 2.34
C PRO A 129 9.85 -18.91 3.73
N ILE A 130 10.23 -17.65 3.90
CA ILE A 130 10.73 -17.07 5.16
C ILE A 130 9.59 -17.03 6.19
N MET A 131 8.45 -16.43 5.80
CA MET A 131 7.28 -16.30 6.65
C MET A 131 6.68 -17.67 7.02
N LYS A 132 6.70 -18.63 6.07
CA LYS A 132 6.25 -20.01 6.31
C LYS A 132 7.12 -20.72 7.35
N GLU A 133 8.43 -20.61 7.25
CA GLU A 133 9.38 -21.20 8.21
C GLU A 133 9.18 -20.60 9.61
N GLN A 134 8.90 -19.31 9.69
CA GLN A 134 8.60 -18.61 10.96
C GLN A 134 7.23 -18.98 11.54
N GLY A 135 6.30 -19.55 10.76
CA GLY A 135 4.91 -19.74 11.14
C GLY A 135 4.14 -18.42 11.32
N TYR A 136 4.65 -17.32 10.72
CA TYR A 136 4.10 -15.97 10.85
C TYR A 136 4.38 -15.13 9.62
N GLY A 137 3.36 -14.44 9.12
CA GLY A 137 3.51 -13.46 8.06
C GLY A 137 2.28 -12.56 7.95
N ARG A 138 2.52 -11.29 7.59
CA ARG A 138 1.51 -10.26 7.33
C ARG A 138 1.79 -9.62 5.99
N VAL A 139 0.91 -9.85 5.02
CA VAL A 139 1.00 -9.22 3.69
C VAL A 139 -0.12 -8.21 3.55
N VAL A 140 0.25 -6.97 3.30
CA VAL A 140 -0.68 -5.86 3.07
C VAL A 140 -0.44 -5.29 1.68
N ASN A 141 -1.40 -5.46 0.78
CA ASN A 141 -1.32 -4.95 -0.58
C ASN A 141 -2.16 -3.68 -0.73
N ILE A 142 -1.55 -2.59 -1.18
CA ILE A 142 -2.27 -1.35 -1.44
C ILE A 142 -2.85 -1.41 -2.86
N CYS A 143 -4.15 -1.60 -2.93
CA CYS A 143 -4.94 -1.55 -4.15
C CYS A 143 -5.62 -0.18 -4.32
N SER A 144 -6.77 -0.12 -4.99
CA SER A 144 -7.47 1.13 -5.22
C SER A 144 -8.96 0.92 -5.46
N LEU A 145 -9.77 1.85 -4.99
CA LEU A 145 -11.16 1.96 -5.37
C LEU A 145 -11.33 2.20 -6.88
N ASN A 146 -10.34 2.82 -7.53
CA ASN A 146 -10.38 3.09 -8.97
C ASN A 146 -10.53 1.82 -9.81
N GLY A 147 -9.86 0.73 -9.41
CA GLY A 147 -10.03 -0.58 -10.06
C GLY A 147 -11.44 -1.13 -9.89
N VAL A 148 -11.95 -1.07 -8.66
CA VAL A 148 -13.29 -1.58 -8.31
C VAL A 148 -14.40 -0.81 -9.05
N ASN A 149 -14.28 0.52 -9.15
CA ASN A 149 -15.29 1.41 -9.76
C ASN A 149 -15.03 1.71 -11.23
N ALA A 150 -14.05 1.04 -11.86
CA ALA A 150 -13.70 1.25 -13.26
C ALA A 150 -13.43 2.72 -13.61
N HIS A 151 -12.53 3.37 -12.84
CA HIS A 151 -12.19 4.78 -13.03
C HIS A 151 -11.73 5.06 -14.46
N MET A 152 -12.30 6.09 -15.09
CA MET A 152 -12.02 6.40 -16.48
C MET A 152 -10.58 6.90 -16.67
N GLY A 153 -9.97 6.51 -17.79
CA GLY A 153 -8.65 6.98 -18.20
C GLY A 153 -7.45 6.28 -17.58
N THR A 154 -7.64 5.36 -16.64
CA THR A 154 -6.58 4.69 -15.87
C THR A 154 -6.61 3.17 -16.04
N LEU A 155 -6.80 2.67 -17.26
CA LEU A 155 -6.99 1.24 -17.56
C LEU A 155 -5.87 0.36 -17.01
N GLU A 156 -4.60 0.72 -17.26
CA GLU A 156 -3.42 -0.04 -16.82
C GLU A 156 -3.34 -0.13 -15.29
N TYR A 157 -3.63 0.98 -14.62
CA TYR A 157 -3.67 1.06 -13.15
C TYR A 157 -4.79 0.17 -12.58
N ASN A 158 -6.01 0.35 -13.11
CA ASN A 158 -7.18 -0.41 -12.66
C ASN A 158 -6.96 -1.92 -12.82
N SER A 159 -6.47 -2.33 -14.00
CA SER A 159 -6.20 -3.73 -14.32
C SER A 159 -5.15 -4.33 -13.38
N ALA A 160 -4.05 -3.61 -13.13
CA ALA A 160 -2.99 -4.06 -12.24
C ALA A 160 -3.48 -4.19 -10.77
N LYS A 161 -4.25 -3.20 -10.28
CA LYS A 161 -4.77 -3.23 -8.90
C LYS A 161 -5.84 -4.31 -8.69
N GLU A 162 -6.68 -4.60 -9.68
CA GLU A 162 -7.62 -5.71 -9.61
C GLU A 162 -6.93 -7.07 -9.73
N ALA A 163 -5.89 -7.20 -10.57
CA ALA A 163 -5.06 -8.40 -10.62
C ALA A 163 -4.39 -8.68 -9.27
N LEU A 164 -3.83 -7.64 -8.62
CA LEU A 164 -3.22 -7.76 -7.29
C LEU A 164 -4.26 -8.15 -6.23
N ARG A 165 -5.46 -7.56 -6.26
CA ARG A 165 -6.56 -7.89 -5.35
C ARG A 165 -6.97 -9.36 -5.48
N ALA A 166 -7.07 -9.87 -6.71
CA ALA A 166 -7.38 -11.29 -6.97
C ALA A 166 -6.27 -12.20 -6.45
N ALA A 167 -4.99 -11.90 -6.76
CA ALA A 167 -3.83 -12.66 -6.30
C ALA A 167 -3.72 -12.69 -4.77
N THR A 168 -4.03 -11.57 -4.09
CA THR A 168 -4.04 -11.49 -2.62
C THR A 168 -5.05 -12.48 -2.02
N ARG A 169 -6.24 -12.58 -2.59
CA ARG A 169 -7.28 -13.52 -2.11
C ARG A 169 -6.88 -14.97 -2.33
N THR A 170 -6.22 -15.27 -3.43
CA THR A 170 -5.69 -16.61 -3.71
C THR A 170 -4.60 -16.96 -2.69
N ALA A 171 -3.59 -16.10 -2.51
CA ALA A 171 -2.53 -16.29 -1.52
C ALA A 171 -3.09 -16.42 -0.09
N ALA A 172 -4.05 -15.59 0.28
CA ALA A 172 -4.72 -15.66 1.58
C ALA A 172 -5.31 -17.04 1.85
N ARG A 173 -5.96 -17.64 0.84
CA ARG A 173 -6.57 -18.98 0.97
C ARG A 173 -5.52 -20.08 1.03
N GLU A 174 -4.47 -19.99 0.22
CA GLU A 174 -3.44 -21.03 0.13
C GLU A 174 -2.48 -21.01 1.33
N TRP A 175 -2.19 -19.82 1.88
CA TRP A 175 -1.15 -19.64 2.90
C TRP A 175 -1.66 -19.59 4.33
N ALA A 176 -2.98 -19.47 4.55
CA ALA A 176 -3.56 -19.30 5.88
C ALA A 176 -3.12 -20.37 6.88
N ALA A 177 -3.03 -21.65 6.46
CA ALA A 177 -2.61 -22.76 7.32
C ALA A 177 -1.13 -22.66 7.75
N THR A 178 -0.33 -21.80 7.09
CA THR A 178 1.09 -21.55 7.45
C THR A 178 1.28 -20.39 8.42
N GLY A 179 0.20 -19.78 8.93
CA GLY A 179 0.27 -18.62 9.82
C GLY A 179 0.42 -17.28 9.09
N ILE A 180 0.34 -17.29 7.75
CA ILE A 180 0.42 -16.08 6.92
C ILE A 180 -0.98 -15.58 6.58
N VAL A 181 -1.24 -14.29 6.84
CA VAL A 181 -2.49 -13.63 6.41
C VAL A 181 -2.18 -12.53 5.39
N CYS A 182 -3.03 -12.43 4.37
CA CYS A 182 -2.86 -11.50 3.26
C CYS A 182 -4.13 -10.67 3.10
N ASN A 183 -4.02 -9.35 3.12
CA ASN A 183 -5.16 -8.45 2.98
C ASN A 183 -4.86 -7.28 2.05
N VAL A 184 -5.92 -6.61 1.64
CA VAL A 184 -5.88 -5.45 0.74
C VAL A 184 -6.42 -4.22 1.46
N ILE A 185 -5.76 -3.08 1.24
CA ILE A 185 -6.29 -1.74 1.54
C ILE A 185 -6.58 -1.04 0.21
N CYS A 186 -7.78 -0.48 0.06
CA CYS A 186 -8.14 0.48 -0.98
C CYS A 186 -8.28 1.87 -0.32
N PRO A 187 -7.22 2.69 -0.33
CA PRO A 187 -7.21 3.96 0.38
C PRO A 187 -7.78 5.10 -0.47
N ALA A 188 -8.36 6.12 0.19
CA ALA A 188 -8.52 7.46 -0.35
C ALA A 188 -7.86 8.47 0.59
N ALA A 189 -6.68 8.97 0.20
CA ALA A 189 -5.91 9.89 1.03
C ALA A 189 -5.20 10.95 0.19
N LYS A 190 -4.91 12.10 0.81
CA LYS A 190 -4.09 13.17 0.24
C LYS A 190 -2.62 12.74 0.17
N SER A 191 -2.38 11.73 -0.68
CA SER A 191 -1.04 11.15 -0.93
C SER A 191 -0.17 12.10 -1.75
N ALA A 192 1.13 11.79 -1.89
CA ALA A 192 2.01 12.53 -2.77
C ALA A 192 1.51 12.57 -4.22
N ALA A 193 0.94 11.47 -4.72
CA ALA A 193 0.30 11.44 -6.03
C ALA A 193 -0.92 12.36 -6.12
N PHE A 194 -1.76 12.42 -5.08
CA PHE A 194 -2.87 13.36 -4.99
C PHE A 194 -2.36 14.80 -5.06
N HIS A 195 -1.36 15.16 -4.28
CA HIS A 195 -0.80 16.51 -4.27
C HIS A 195 -0.19 16.90 -5.62
N ARG A 196 0.50 15.98 -6.31
CA ARG A 196 1.03 16.24 -7.67
C ARG A 196 -0.08 16.56 -8.67
N VAL A 197 -1.17 15.78 -8.67
CA VAL A 197 -2.30 16.03 -9.57
C VAL A 197 -3.04 17.33 -9.20
N MET A 198 -3.24 17.57 -7.91
CA MET A 198 -3.96 18.76 -7.43
C MET A 198 -3.12 20.05 -7.47
N ALA A 199 -1.80 19.97 -7.65
CA ALA A 199 -0.95 21.15 -7.80
C ALA A 199 -1.34 21.99 -9.05
N GLU A 200 -1.82 21.32 -10.11
CA GLU A 200 -2.29 21.96 -11.33
C GLU A 200 -3.76 22.41 -11.24
N HIS A 201 -4.54 21.87 -10.28
CA HIS A 201 -5.96 22.08 -10.12
C HIS A 201 -6.37 22.22 -8.66
N PRO A 202 -5.86 23.23 -7.92
CA PRO A 202 -6.15 23.38 -6.48
C PRO A 202 -7.65 23.58 -6.16
N GLU A 203 -8.42 24.10 -7.11
CA GLU A 203 -9.88 24.26 -6.98
C GLU A 203 -10.61 22.93 -6.85
N LEU A 204 -10.03 21.82 -7.33
CA LEU A 204 -10.63 20.50 -7.25
C LEU A 204 -10.48 19.86 -5.85
N ILE A 205 -9.61 20.38 -5.00
CA ILE A 205 -9.39 19.82 -3.65
C ILE A 205 -10.67 19.93 -2.82
N ALA A 206 -11.29 21.13 -2.81
CA ALA A 206 -12.54 21.35 -2.07
C ALA A 206 -13.70 20.49 -2.61
N ALA A 207 -13.76 20.31 -3.93
CA ALA A 207 -14.76 19.44 -4.55
C ALA A 207 -14.52 17.96 -4.20
N ALA A 208 -13.27 17.51 -4.17
CA ALA A 208 -12.92 16.15 -3.78
C ALA A 208 -13.24 15.89 -2.29
N ASP A 209 -12.93 16.84 -1.41
CA ASP A 209 -13.29 16.78 0.01
C ASP A 209 -14.83 16.70 0.18
N ALA A 210 -15.58 17.57 -0.48
CA ALA A 210 -17.04 17.62 -0.41
C ALA A 210 -17.73 16.37 -0.99
N ALA A 211 -17.12 15.72 -1.98
CA ALA A 211 -17.64 14.47 -2.57
C ALA A 211 -17.43 13.24 -1.66
N ASN A 212 -16.57 13.33 -0.67
CA ASN A 212 -16.36 12.24 0.28
C ASN A 212 -17.44 12.29 1.37
N PRO A 213 -18.08 11.16 1.74
CA PRO A 213 -19.11 11.13 2.79
C PRO A 213 -18.67 11.69 4.15
N THR A 214 -17.36 11.64 4.46
CA THR A 214 -16.82 12.24 5.69
C THR A 214 -16.52 13.73 5.56
N GLY A 215 -16.77 14.34 4.40
CA GLY A 215 -16.47 15.76 4.13
C GLY A 215 -14.98 16.06 3.92
N ARG A 216 -14.13 15.05 3.86
CA ARG A 216 -12.70 15.22 3.60
C ARG A 216 -12.06 13.98 2.97
N ILE A 217 -11.02 14.18 2.20
CA ILE A 217 -10.11 13.09 1.80
C ILE A 217 -9.17 12.80 2.98
N GLY A 218 -8.89 11.52 3.24
CA GLY A 218 -8.09 11.07 4.38
C GLY A 218 -6.64 11.54 4.36
N ASP A 219 -6.01 11.50 5.53
CA ASP A 219 -4.58 11.70 5.71
C ASP A 219 -3.84 10.35 5.68
N PRO A 220 -2.67 10.25 4.99
CA PRO A 220 -1.89 9.01 4.95
C PRO A 220 -1.49 8.47 6.33
N TYR A 221 -1.09 9.35 7.26
CA TYR A 221 -0.61 8.94 8.58
C TYR A 221 -1.74 8.70 9.57
N ASP A 222 -2.75 9.58 9.60
CA ASP A 222 -3.80 9.51 10.62
C ASP A 222 -4.94 8.55 10.22
N ASP A 223 -5.23 8.38 8.92
CA ASP A 223 -6.37 7.59 8.48
C ASP A 223 -5.95 6.24 7.86
N ILE A 224 -4.83 6.18 7.10
CA ILE A 224 -4.44 4.95 6.40
C ILE A 224 -3.48 4.10 7.23
N SER A 225 -2.44 4.71 7.81
CA SER A 225 -1.42 3.95 8.54
C SER A 225 -1.94 3.18 9.75
N PRO A 226 -2.99 3.63 10.49
CA PRO A 226 -3.57 2.84 11.59
C PRO A 226 -4.21 1.53 11.12
N VAL A 227 -4.83 1.52 9.93
CA VAL A 227 -5.42 0.31 9.35
C VAL A 227 -4.31 -0.63 8.87
N ALA A 228 -3.25 -0.10 8.25
CA ALA A 228 -2.07 -0.89 7.89
C ALA A 228 -1.41 -1.51 9.14
N LEU A 229 -1.31 -0.77 10.25
CA LEU A 229 -0.83 -1.27 11.54
C LEU A 229 -1.71 -2.41 12.08
N PHE A 230 -3.03 -2.26 12.04
CA PHE A 230 -3.95 -3.35 12.41
C PHE A 230 -3.66 -4.61 11.58
N LEU A 231 -3.58 -4.49 10.25
CA LEU A 231 -3.32 -5.62 9.36
C LEU A 231 -1.91 -6.23 9.51
N ALA A 232 -0.95 -5.46 10.00
CA ALA A 232 0.42 -5.90 10.25
C ALA A 232 0.61 -6.56 11.62
N SER A 233 -0.31 -6.34 12.55
CA SER A 233 -0.20 -6.79 13.95
C SER A 233 -0.82 -8.15 14.23
N ASP A 234 -0.70 -8.61 15.47
CA ASP A 234 -1.34 -9.86 15.93
C ASP A 234 -2.86 -9.74 16.05
N ASP A 235 -3.40 -8.51 16.09
CA ASP A 235 -4.86 -8.28 16.10
C ASP A 235 -5.53 -8.77 14.82
N CYS A 236 -4.76 -8.86 13.72
CA CYS A 236 -5.24 -9.32 12.42
C CYS A 236 -5.14 -10.84 12.19
N ARG A 237 -4.73 -11.63 13.21
CA ARG A 237 -4.42 -13.06 13.04
C ARG A 237 -5.54 -13.93 12.43
N TYR A 238 -6.78 -13.47 12.49
CA TYR A 238 -7.97 -14.17 11.96
C TYR A 238 -8.65 -13.43 10.82
N VAL A 239 -8.01 -12.36 10.29
CA VAL A 239 -8.50 -11.55 9.17
C VAL A 239 -7.61 -11.77 7.97
N THR A 240 -8.08 -12.53 6.97
CA THR A 240 -7.34 -12.81 5.74
C THR A 240 -8.23 -12.80 4.51
N GLY A 241 -7.70 -12.42 3.36
CA GLY A 241 -8.43 -12.35 2.08
C GLY A 241 -9.40 -11.18 1.95
N ASN A 242 -9.36 -10.23 2.88
CA ASN A 242 -10.28 -9.10 2.89
C ASN A 242 -9.76 -7.93 2.03
N THR A 243 -10.71 -7.17 1.49
CA THR A 243 -10.47 -5.84 0.92
C THR A 243 -11.09 -4.83 1.87
N LEU A 244 -10.24 -4.01 2.50
CA LEU A 244 -10.68 -2.93 3.37
C LEU A 244 -10.66 -1.62 2.58
N PHE A 245 -11.83 -1.02 2.42
CA PHE A 245 -11.95 0.33 1.87
C PHE A 245 -11.68 1.32 3.01
N VAL A 246 -10.57 2.06 2.90
CA VAL A 246 -10.16 3.09 3.87
C VAL A 246 -10.24 4.43 3.15
N ASP A 247 -11.46 4.85 2.88
CA ASP A 247 -11.80 5.85 1.88
C ASP A 247 -12.91 6.82 2.33
N GLY A 248 -13.23 6.84 3.63
CA GLY A 248 -14.29 7.70 4.19
C GLY A 248 -15.69 7.37 3.67
N GLY A 249 -15.91 6.15 3.16
CA GLY A 249 -17.19 5.71 2.63
C GLY A 249 -17.39 5.99 1.13
N SER A 250 -16.37 6.46 0.41
CA SER A 250 -16.46 6.74 -1.03
C SER A 250 -16.88 5.54 -1.87
N HIS A 251 -16.56 4.31 -1.42
CA HIS A 251 -16.98 3.08 -2.11
C HIS A 251 -18.49 2.81 -2.06
N ILE A 252 -19.24 3.48 -1.17
CA ILE A 252 -20.67 3.28 -0.99
C ILE A 252 -21.48 4.10 -2.02
N ASN A 253 -20.86 5.10 -2.66
CA ASN A 253 -21.51 6.02 -3.58
C ASN A 253 -21.84 5.35 -4.93
N GLY A 254 -22.84 4.47 -4.95
CA GLY A 254 -23.33 3.83 -6.18
C GLY A 254 -24.12 4.75 -7.10
N SER A 255 -24.76 5.81 -6.58
CA SER A 255 -25.44 6.88 -7.33
C SER A 255 -25.36 8.18 -6.54
N ALA A 256 -25.27 9.30 -7.23
CA ALA A 256 -25.19 10.64 -6.65
C ALA A 256 -26.53 11.13 -6.07
N TRP A 257 -27.31 10.26 -5.40
CA TRP A 257 -28.54 10.64 -4.73
C TRP A 257 -28.25 11.01 -3.28
N ALA A 258 -28.31 12.29 -2.99
CA ALA A 258 -28.10 12.84 -1.64
C ALA A 258 -29.16 13.93 -1.42
N PRO A 259 -30.41 13.56 -1.02
CA PRO A 259 -31.43 14.54 -0.71
C PRO A 259 -31.07 15.30 0.58
N ASP A 260 -31.51 16.54 0.64
CA ASP A 260 -31.52 17.26 1.91
C ASP A 260 -32.47 16.56 2.88
N LEU A 261 -31.94 15.99 3.92
CA LEU A 261 -32.71 15.37 4.98
C LEU A 261 -32.87 16.38 6.13
N PRO A 262 -34.11 16.56 6.69
CA PRO A 262 -34.30 17.42 7.84
C PRO A 262 -33.54 16.84 9.05
N ASP A 263 -32.98 17.71 9.88
CA ASP A 263 -32.27 17.33 11.12
C ASP A 263 -33.23 16.77 12.19
N GLU A 264 -34.54 17.02 12.03
CA GLU A 264 -35.58 16.51 12.91
C GLU A 264 -36.68 15.81 12.09
N PRO A 265 -37.35 14.76 12.65
CA PRO A 265 -38.36 13.98 11.97
C PRO A 265 -39.66 14.76 11.74
#